data_7b3563088a499b1868f7e1685a40f60c
#
_entry.id   7b3563088a499b1868f7e1685a40f60c
#
_cell.length_a   1.000
_cell.length_b   1.000
_cell.length_c   1.000
_cell.angle_alpha   90.00
_cell.angle_beta   90.00
_cell.angle_gamma   90.00
#
_symmetry.space_group_name_H-M   'P 1'
#
loop_
_entity.id
_entity.type
_entity.pdbx_description
1 polymer ?
#
loop_
_entity_poly.entity_id
_entity_poly.type
_entity_poly.pdbx_seq_one_letter_code
_entity_poly.pdbx_strand_id
1 'polypeptide(L)'
;MKTLYLLRHAKSSWKDSGLEDFDRPLSKRGRAAAKAMGEYLARHRIVPAQVLCSPAKRTRETLERLQDGIGPAVPVRFEKVVYMADAPTLLRRLRRLNDTLASAMLVGHNPGLEQLALALAAEEENGLRRELAAKFPTGSLAVIEADVERWADLKPGCGRITAFTRAKDLGAE
;
A
#
# COMPACT_ATOMS: atom_id res chain seq x y z
N MET A 1 11.73 -5.74 -14.74
CA MET A 1 10.41 -5.78 -14.06
C MET A 1 10.48 -5.11 -12.71
N LYS A 2 9.47 -4.36 -12.34
CA LYS A 2 9.36 -3.71 -11.02
C LYS A 2 8.13 -4.23 -10.30
N THR A 3 8.26 -4.47 -9.00
CA THR A 3 7.12 -4.89 -8.16
C THR A 3 6.71 -3.75 -7.25
N LEU A 4 5.42 -3.42 -7.27
CA LEU A 4 4.83 -2.37 -6.45
C LEU A 4 3.82 -2.98 -5.48
N TYR A 5 4.02 -2.70 -4.20
CA TYR A 5 3.09 -3.09 -3.14
C TYR A 5 2.29 -1.87 -2.72
N LEU A 6 0.98 -1.91 -2.86
CA LEU A 6 0.09 -0.83 -2.45
C LEU A 6 -0.69 -1.28 -1.22
N LEU A 7 -0.42 -0.64 -0.10
CA LEU A 7 -1.07 -0.95 1.17
C LEU A 7 -1.88 0.24 1.66
N ARG A 8 -3.19 0.07 1.77
CA ARG A 8 -4.03 1.06 2.43
C ARG A 8 -3.91 0.90 3.94
N HIS A 9 -3.79 2.01 4.67
CA HIS A 9 -3.75 1.98 6.14
C HIS A 9 -4.89 1.13 6.71
N ALA A 10 -4.66 0.53 7.88
CA ALA A 10 -5.67 -0.24 8.59
C ALA A 10 -6.76 0.67 9.16
N LYS A 11 -7.82 0.08 9.68
CA LYS A 11 -8.99 0.82 10.15
C LYS A 11 -8.62 1.84 11.22
N SER A 12 -9.01 3.09 11.01
CA SER A 12 -8.76 4.19 11.94
C SER A 12 -9.95 4.44 12.87
N SER A 13 -9.66 5.08 14.00
CA SER A 13 -10.65 5.40 15.02
C SER A 13 -11.30 6.76 14.73
N TRP A 14 -12.60 6.84 14.97
CA TRP A 14 -13.39 8.07 14.97
C TRP A 14 -13.85 8.47 16.38
N LYS A 15 -13.30 7.83 17.42
CA LYS A 15 -13.74 8.05 18.80
C LYS A 15 -13.50 9.46 19.30
N ASP A 16 -12.38 10.07 18.90
CA ASP A 16 -12.04 11.43 19.29
C ASP A 16 -12.36 12.39 18.14
N SER A 17 -13.49 13.07 18.22
CA SER A 17 -13.93 14.02 17.20
C SER A 17 -13.17 15.34 17.21
N GLY A 18 -12.34 15.57 18.25
CA GLY A 18 -11.49 16.76 18.34
C GLY A 18 -10.20 16.67 17.56
N LEU A 19 -9.85 15.50 17.02
CA LEU A 19 -8.63 15.30 16.27
C LEU A 19 -8.77 15.75 14.82
N GLU A 20 -7.70 16.34 14.28
CA GLU A 20 -7.55 16.52 12.85
C GLU A 20 -7.47 15.15 12.17
N ASP A 21 -7.90 15.07 10.90
CA ASP A 21 -7.82 13.83 10.14
C ASP A 21 -6.41 13.23 10.17
N PHE A 22 -5.39 14.06 10.01
CA PHE A 22 -3.99 13.66 10.01
C PHE A 22 -3.58 12.92 11.30
N ASP A 23 -4.16 13.28 12.43
CA ASP A 23 -3.79 12.78 13.75
C ASP A 23 -4.67 11.62 14.24
N ARG A 24 -5.60 11.16 13.43
CA ARG A 24 -6.47 10.03 13.82
C ARG A 24 -5.67 8.72 13.90
N PRO A 25 -5.71 8.03 15.06
CA PRO A 25 -5.01 6.77 15.25
C PRO A 25 -5.76 5.58 14.65
N LEU A 26 -5.12 4.43 14.61
CA LEU A 26 -5.79 3.17 14.33
C LEU A 26 -6.79 2.83 15.44
N SER A 27 -7.88 2.17 15.05
CA SER A 27 -8.77 1.52 16.00
C SER A 27 -8.13 0.22 16.51
N LYS A 28 -8.74 -0.38 17.55
CA LYS A 28 -8.30 -1.69 18.05
C LYS A 28 -8.33 -2.75 16.92
N ARG A 29 -9.40 -2.76 16.11
CA ARG A 29 -9.53 -3.66 14.97
C ARG A 29 -8.45 -3.39 13.91
N GLY A 30 -8.15 -2.12 13.69
CA GLY A 30 -7.10 -1.72 12.75
C GLY A 30 -5.72 -2.20 13.19
N ARG A 31 -5.40 -2.11 14.48
CA ARG A 31 -4.13 -2.62 15.01
C ARG A 31 -4.01 -4.12 14.81
N ALA A 32 -5.08 -4.87 15.07
CA ALA A 32 -5.10 -6.33 14.84
C ALA A 32 -4.94 -6.67 13.36
N ALA A 33 -5.61 -5.94 12.47
CA ALA A 33 -5.51 -6.15 11.04
C ALA A 33 -4.10 -5.85 10.52
N ALA A 34 -3.47 -4.78 10.98
CA ALA A 34 -2.10 -4.45 10.58
C ALA A 34 -1.10 -5.51 11.05
N LYS A 35 -1.27 -6.03 12.26
CA LYS A 35 -0.45 -7.13 12.78
C LYS A 35 -0.60 -8.38 11.92
N ALA A 36 -1.83 -8.75 11.58
CA ALA A 36 -2.10 -9.91 10.72
C ALA A 36 -1.46 -9.75 9.34
N MET A 37 -1.49 -8.54 8.78
CA MET A 37 -0.85 -8.26 7.51
C MET A 37 0.67 -8.39 7.63
N GLY A 38 1.28 -7.92 8.71
CA GLY A 38 2.71 -8.12 8.98
C GLY A 38 3.09 -9.60 9.00
N GLU A 39 2.29 -10.43 9.67
CA GLU A 39 2.49 -11.87 9.71
C GLU A 39 2.36 -12.50 8.31
N TYR A 40 1.39 -12.03 7.53
CA TYR A 40 1.21 -12.46 6.14
C TYR A 40 2.46 -12.14 5.30
N LEU A 41 2.98 -10.92 5.40
CA LEU A 41 4.18 -10.51 4.68
C LEU A 41 5.38 -11.39 5.05
N ALA A 42 5.54 -11.70 6.34
CA ALA A 42 6.61 -12.58 6.82
C ALA A 42 6.50 -14.00 6.23
N ARG A 43 5.30 -14.57 6.29
CA ARG A 43 5.06 -15.93 5.76
C ARG A 43 5.35 -16.03 4.26
N HIS A 44 5.02 -14.98 3.51
CA HIS A 44 5.22 -14.95 2.07
C HIS A 44 6.57 -14.36 1.66
N ARG A 45 7.42 -14.04 2.64
CA ARG A 45 8.76 -13.47 2.43
C ARG A 45 8.73 -12.21 1.57
N ILE A 46 7.74 -11.39 1.79
CA ILE A 46 7.60 -10.10 1.08
C ILE A 46 8.42 -9.06 1.82
N VAL A 47 9.52 -8.64 1.21
CA VAL A 47 10.43 -7.62 1.76
C VAL A 47 10.65 -6.57 0.67
N PRO A 48 9.92 -5.44 0.70
CA PRO A 48 10.13 -4.39 -0.29
C PRO A 48 11.51 -3.77 -0.13
N ALA A 49 12.10 -3.32 -1.25
CA ALA A 49 13.41 -2.68 -1.21
C ALA A 49 13.35 -1.30 -0.55
N GLN A 50 12.20 -0.64 -0.58
CA GLN A 50 11.96 0.64 0.09
C GLN A 50 10.48 0.81 0.39
N VAL A 51 10.16 1.52 1.47
CA VAL A 51 8.79 1.90 1.81
C VAL A 51 8.67 3.42 1.72
N LEU A 52 7.62 3.87 1.02
CA LEU A 52 7.14 5.25 1.04
C LEU A 52 5.85 5.25 1.85
N CYS A 53 5.79 6.04 2.90
CA CYS A 53 4.65 6.06 3.82
C CYS A 53 4.12 7.46 4.02
N SER A 54 2.81 7.60 3.98
CA SER A 54 2.17 8.85 4.42
C SER A 54 2.50 9.10 5.89
N PRO A 55 2.79 10.35 6.27
CA PRO A 55 3.12 10.67 7.67
C PRO A 55 1.89 10.75 8.59
N ALA A 56 0.67 10.55 8.07
CA ALA A 56 -0.53 10.51 8.92
C ALA A 56 -0.38 9.43 10.01
N LYS A 57 -0.98 9.68 11.16
CA LYS A 57 -0.81 8.78 12.31
C LYS A 57 -1.26 7.34 11.98
N ARG A 58 -2.41 7.18 11.30
CA ARG A 58 -2.94 5.86 10.94
C ARG A 58 -2.04 5.07 10.00
N THR A 59 -1.36 5.73 9.08
CA THR A 59 -0.40 5.07 8.18
C THR A 59 0.89 4.71 8.91
N ARG A 60 1.38 5.60 9.76
CA ARG A 60 2.58 5.33 10.58
C ARG A 60 2.35 4.17 11.54
N GLU A 61 1.20 4.12 12.21
CA GLU A 61 0.87 3.03 13.10
C GLU A 61 0.67 1.70 12.37
N THR A 62 0.10 1.74 11.16
CA THR A 62 0.01 0.56 10.30
C THR A 62 1.41 0.03 10.00
N LEU A 63 2.31 0.90 9.55
CA LEU A 63 3.67 0.51 9.18
C LEU A 63 4.45 -0.06 10.38
N GLU A 64 4.32 0.52 11.56
CA GLU A 64 4.99 0.01 12.77
C GLU A 64 4.69 -1.48 12.98
N ARG A 65 3.45 -1.89 12.76
CA ARG A 65 3.03 -3.28 12.95
C ARG A 65 3.46 -4.19 11.81
N LEU A 66 3.73 -3.62 10.63
CA LEU A 66 4.25 -4.38 9.50
C LEU A 66 5.75 -4.62 9.62
N GLN A 67 6.48 -3.75 10.31
CA GLN A 67 7.94 -3.81 10.37
C GLN A 67 8.46 -5.11 10.96
N ASP A 68 7.73 -5.72 11.88
CA ASP A 68 8.06 -7.04 12.41
C ASP A 68 8.04 -8.11 11.32
N GLY A 69 7.21 -7.93 10.28
CA GLY A 69 7.08 -8.87 9.17
C GLY A 69 8.06 -8.63 8.03
N ILE A 70 8.37 -7.38 7.74
CA ILE A 70 9.27 -7.03 6.63
C ILE A 70 10.72 -6.82 7.06
N GLY A 71 10.96 -6.71 8.36
CA GLY A 71 12.28 -6.49 8.95
C GLY A 71 12.65 -5.02 9.12
N PRO A 72 13.49 -4.71 10.14
CA PRO A 72 13.85 -3.33 10.47
C PRO A 72 14.86 -2.71 9.50
N ALA A 73 15.46 -3.52 8.63
CA ALA A 73 16.50 -3.04 7.70
C ALA A 73 15.93 -2.37 6.44
N VAL A 74 14.62 -2.47 6.18
CA VAL A 74 14.00 -1.86 5.01
C VAL A 74 13.96 -0.34 5.18
N PRO A 75 14.54 0.43 4.24
CA PRO A 75 14.49 1.90 4.32
C PRO A 75 13.05 2.41 4.23
N VAL A 76 12.69 3.33 5.11
CA VAL A 76 11.37 3.95 5.14
C VAL A 76 11.52 5.46 4.96
N ARG A 77 10.69 6.03 4.08
CA ARG A 77 10.59 7.48 3.91
C ARG A 77 9.15 7.91 4.18
N PHE A 78 8.98 8.83 5.14
CA PHE A 78 7.70 9.48 5.39
C PHE A 78 7.64 10.76 4.56
N GLU A 79 6.66 10.86 3.67
CA GLU A 79 6.58 11.99 2.75
C GLU A 79 5.15 12.55 2.70
N LYS A 80 5.02 13.85 2.94
CA LYS A 80 3.72 14.54 2.91
C LYS A 80 3.03 14.43 1.56
N VAL A 81 3.80 14.28 0.47
CA VAL A 81 3.24 14.14 -0.88
C VAL A 81 2.37 12.89 -1.00
N VAL A 82 2.55 11.90 -0.12
CA VAL A 82 1.75 10.67 -0.11
C VAL A 82 0.43 10.86 0.64
N TYR A 83 0.36 11.84 1.56
CA TYR A 83 -0.85 12.06 2.36
C TYR A 83 -2.02 12.50 1.49
N MET A 84 -3.09 11.67 1.46
CA MET A 84 -4.32 11.90 0.70
C MET A 84 -4.08 12.28 -0.77
N ALA A 85 -2.99 11.80 -1.35
CA ALA A 85 -2.61 12.12 -2.73
C ALA A 85 -3.52 11.40 -3.74
N ASP A 86 -3.70 12.05 -4.88
CA ASP A 86 -4.38 11.42 -6.02
C ASP A 86 -3.41 10.52 -6.79
N ALA A 87 -3.97 9.72 -7.69
CA ALA A 87 -3.18 8.76 -8.47
C ALA A 87 -2.08 9.43 -9.32
N PRO A 88 -2.33 10.53 -10.05
CA PRO A 88 -1.27 11.19 -10.80
C PRO A 88 -0.09 11.66 -9.92
N THR A 89 -0.37 12.18 -8.73
CA THR A 89 0.67 12.62 -7.80
C THR A 89 1.51 11.44 -7.32
N LEU A 90 0.84 10.34 -6.94
CA LEU A 90 1.52 9.12 -6.52
C LEU A 90 2.38 8.55 -7.67
N LEU A 91 1.86 8.52 -8.88
CA LEU A 91 2.59 8.02 -10.04
C LEU A 91 3.84 8.86 -10.32
N ARG A 92 3.73 10.19 -10.26
CA ARG A 92 4.90 11.06 -10.42
C ARG A 92 5.97 10.77 -9.38
N ARG A 93 5.56 10.53 -8.13
CA ARG A 93 6.51 10.20 -7.06
C ARG A 93 7.20 8.86 -7.31
N LEU A 94 6.46 7.84 -7.70
CA LEU A 94 7.00 6.51 -7.99
C LEU A 94 8.00 6.54 -9.15
N ARG A 95 7.73 7.35 -10.17
CA ARG A 95 8.62 7.51 -11.33
C ARG A 95 10.00 8.06 -10.96
N ARG A 96 10.14 8.66 -9.79
CA ARG A 96 11.39 9.23 -9.30
C ARG A 96 12.18 8.28 -8.40
N LEU A 97 11.71 7.07 -8.21
CA LEU A 97 12.45 6.07 -7.44
C LEU A 97 13.74 5.68 -8.16
N ASN A 98 14.75 5.30 -7.36
CA ASN A 98 16.01 4.83 -7.90
C ASN A 98 15.81 3.48 -8.61
N ASP A 99 16.34 3.35 -9.81
CA ASP A 99 16.16 2.15 -10.63
C ASP A 99 16.90 0.93 -10.09
N THR A 100 17.82 1.10 -9.14
CA THR A 100 18.44 -0.02 -8.42
C THR A 100 17.44 -0.76 -7.53
N LEU A 101 16.33 -0.11 -7.17
CA LEU A 101 15.27 -0.73 -6.38
C LEU A 101 14.41 -1.61 -7.30
N ALA A 102 14.36 -2.91 -7.01
CA ALA A 102 13.50 -3.84 -7.74
C ALA A 102 12.04 -3.76 -7.31
N SER A 103 11.79 -3.29 -6.09
CA SER A 103 10.45 -3.20 -5.51
C SER A 103 10.32 -1.99 -4.60
N ALA A 104 9.07 -1.56 -4.41
CA ALA A 104 8.73 -0.50 -3.47
C ALA A 104 7.35 -0.76 -2.88
N MET A 105 7.15 -0.38 -1.63
CA MET A 105 5.84 -0.41 -0.97
C MET A 105 5.37 1.02 -0.72
N LEU A 106 4.13 1.28 -1.04
CA LEU A 106 3.48 2.56 -0.78
C LEU A 106 2.39 2.32 0.26
N VAL A 107 2.51 2.95 1.43
CA VAL A 107 1.52 2.89 2.49
C VAL A 107 0.76 4.22 2.51
N GLY A 108 -0.51 4.17 2.18
CA GLY A 108 -1.26 5.40 1.96
C GLY A 108 -2.76 5.28 2.11
N HIS A 109 -3.47 6.04 1.32
CA HIS A 109 -4.89 6.32 1.48
C HIS A 109 -5.68 6.11 0.18
N ASN A 110 -6.96 5.81 0.32
CA ASN A 110 -7.91 5.89 -0.79
C ASN A 110 -8.50 7.32 -0.87
N PRO A 111 -8.99 7.74 -2.02
CA PRO A 111 -9.14 6.96 -3.27
C PRO A 111 -7.87 6.84 -4.11
N GLY A 112 -6.79 7.53 -3.76
CA GLY A 112 -5.57 7.57 -4.58
C GLY A 112 -4.96 6.21 -4.87
N LEU A 113 -4.85 5.33 -3.87
CA LEU A 113 -4.28 4.00 -4.05
C LEU A 113 -5.09 3.13 -4.99
N GLU A 114 -6.42 3.11 -4.81
CA GLU A 114 -7.31 2.34 -5.67
C GLU A 114 -7.22 2.82 -7.12
N GLN A 115 -7.28 4.13 -7.31
CA GLN A 115 -7.18 4.73 -8.65
C GLN A 115 -5.82 4.44 -9.29
N LEU A 116 -4.74 4.49 -8.52
CA LEU A 116 -3.41 4.16 -9.01
C LEU A 116 -3.32 2.69 -9.44
N ALA A 117 -3.83 1.78 -8.62
CA ALA A 117 -3.83 0.35 -8.94
C ALA A 117 -4.58 0.09 -10.24
N LEU A 118 -5.78 0.68 -10.39
CA LEU A 118 -6.60 0.50 -11.58
C LEU A 118 -5.97 1.14 -12.82
N ALA A 119 -5.27 2.25 -12.66
CA ALA A 119 -4.59 2.91 -13.77
C ALA A 119 -3.39 2.09 -14.27
N LEU A 120 -2.59 1.54 -13.35
CA LEU A 120 -1.40 0.76 -13.71
C LEU A 120 -1.73 -0.63 -14.24
N ALA A 121 -2.79 -1.25 -13.75
CA ALA A 121 -3.13 -2.63 -14.08
C ALA A 121 -3.91 -2.70 -15.38
N ALA A 122 -3.44 -3.54 -16.29
CA ALA A 122 -4.20 -3.92 -17.48
C ALA A 122 -5.37 -4.82 -17.07
N GLU A 123 -6.33 -4.95 -17.98
CA GLU A 123 -7.42 -5.93 -17.83
C GLU A 123 -6.83 -7.33 -17.83
N GLU A 124 -7.24 -8.15 -16.86
CA GLU A 124 -6.74 -9.50 -16.67
C GLU A 124 -7.89 -10.49 -16.46
N GLU A 125 -7.67 -11.73 -16.84
CA GLU A 125 -8.66 -12.78 -16.68
C GLU A 125 -8.76 -13.32 -15.24
N ASN A 126 -7.77 -13.03 -14.40
CA ASN A 126 -7.72 -13.56 -13.03
C ASN A 126 -8.77 -12.95 -12.07
N GLY A 127 -9.49 -11.91 -12.49
CA GLY A 127 -10.55 -11.29 -11.70
C GLY A 127 -10.06 -10.36 -10.58
N LEU A 128 -8.77 -10.28 -10.32
CA LEU A 128 -8.24 -9.47 -9.20
C LEU A 128 -8.48 -7.98 -9.41
N ARG A 129 -8.34 -7.50 -10.63
CA ARG A 129 -8.62 -6.10 -10.95
C ARG A 129 -10.08 -5.77 -10.66
N ARG A 130 -10.99 -6.66 -11.00
CA ARG A 130 -12.43 -6.51 -10.73
C ARG A 130 -12.72 -6.49 -9.23
N GLU A 131 -12.10 -7.41 -8.47
CA GLU A 131 -12.26 -7.44 -7.01
C GLU A 131 -11.78 -6.13 -6.37
N LEU A 132 -10.62 -5.65 -6.78
CA LEU A 132 -10.05 -4.41 -6.26
C LEU A 132 -10.93 -3.21 -6.63
N ALA A 133 -11.44 -3.17 -7.86
CA ALA A 133 -12.32 -2.09 -8.32
C ALA A 133 -13.65 -2.08 -7.55
N ALA A 134 -14.15 -3.25 -7.14
CA ALA A 134 -15.36 -3.34 -6.36
C ALA A 134 -15.17 -2.77 -4.95
N LYS A 135 -14.04 -3.07 -4.31
CA LYS A 135 -13.72 -2.53 -2.99
C LYS A 135 -12.24 -2.73 -2.65
N PHE A 136 -11.58 -1.66 -2.26
CA PHE A 136 -10.23 -1.67 -1.71
C PHE A 136 -10.29 -1.25 -0.24
N PRO A 137 -10.57 -2.19 0.68
CA PRO A 137 -10.81 -1.85 2.09
C PRO A 137 -9.55 -1.40 2.83
N THR A 138 -9.72 -0.78 3.99
CA THR A 138 -8.61 -0.50 4.90
C THR A 138 -7.85 -1.78 5.23
N GLY A 139 -6.53 -1.69 5.33
CA GLY A 139 -5.67 -2.83 5.63
C GLY A 139 -5.42 -3.77 4.45
N SER A 140 -5.90 -3.44 3.25
CA SER A 140 -5.71 -4.28 2.07
C SER A 140 -4.38 -4.01 1.38
N LEU A 141 -3.81 -5.08 0.83
CA LEU A 141 -2.57 -5.06 0.07
C LEU A 141 -2.85 -5.50 -1.37
N ALA A 142 -2.44 -4.69 -2.33
CA ALA A 142 -2.39 -5.06 -3.73
C ALA A 142 -0.93 -5.18 -4.18
N VAL A 143 -0.63 -6.23 -4.92
CA VAL A 143 0.69 -6.42 -5.52
C VAL A 143 0.57 -6.25 -7.02
N ILE A 144 1.36 -5.33 -7.57
CA ILE A 144 1.38 -5.04 -9.00
C ILE A 144 2.77 -5.34 -9.54
N GLU A 145 2.84 -6.17 -10.55
CA GLU A 145 4.06 -6.38 -11.33
C GLU A 145 3.97 -5.54 -12.59
N ALA A 146 4.93 -4.64 -12.76
CA ALA A 146 5.01 -3.76 -13.93
C ALA A 146 6.16 -4.23 -14.83
N ASP A 147 5.85 -4.41 -16.10
CA ASP A 147 6.82 -4.83 -17.11
C ASP A 147 7.61 -3.61 -17.61
N VAL A 148 8.40 -3.06 -16.70
CA VAL A 148 9.28 -1.91 -16.96
C VAL A 148 10.62 -2.16 -16.28
N GLU A 149 11.70 -1.66 -16.85
CA GLU A 149 13.02 -1.73 -16.23
C GLU A 149 13.33 -0.52 -15.35
N ARG A 150 12.71 0.62 -15.67
CA ARG A 150 12.90 1.87 -14.92
C ARG A 150 11.58 2.32 -14.33
N TRP A 151 11.64 2.86 -13.13
CA TRP A 151 10.45 3.44 -12.49
C TRP A 151 9.89 4.61 -13.31
N ALA A 152 10.75 5.34 -14.01
CA ALA A 152 10.32 6.44 -14.88
C ALA A 152 9.40 5.99 -16.02
N ASP A 153 9.42 4.71 -16.37
CA ASP A 153 8.61 4.16 -17.47
C ASP A 153 7.24 3.66 -17.03
N LEU A 154 6.90 3.76 -15.75
CA LEU A 154 5.56 3.43 -15.27
C LEU A 154 4.52 4.26 -16.02
N LYS A 155 3.51 3.61 -16.53
CA LYS A 155 2.43 4.25 -17.31
C LYS A 155 1.15 3.43 -17.18
N PRO A 156 0.00 4.01 -17.52
CA PRO A 156 -1.26 3.26 -17.52
C PRO A 156 -1.16 1.96 -18.31
N GLY A 157 -1.66 0.88 -17.72
CA GLY A 157 -1.72 -0.43 -18.36
C GLY A 157 -0.39 -1.18 -18.45
N CYS A 158 0.69 -0.69 -17.84
CA CYS A 158 2.00 -1.35 -17.93
C CYS A 158 2.16 -2.53 -16.95
N GLY A 159 1.22 -2.73 -16.05
CA GLY A 159 1.31 -3.74 -15.02
C GLY A 159 0.09 -4.64 -14.94
N ARG A 160 0.15 -5.54 -13.97
CA ARG A 160 -0.96 -6.44 -13.66
C ARG A 160 -1.02 -6.65 -12.15
N ILE A 161 -2.21 -6.86 -11.62
CA ILE A 161 -2.39 -7.20 -10.22
C ILE A 161 -2.17 -8.70 -10.10
N THR A 162 -1.16 -9.08 -9.32
CA THR A 162 -0.79 -10.49 -9.11
C THR A 162 -1.31 -11.04 -7.79
N ALA A 163 -1.64 -10.16 -6.85
CA ALA A 163 -2.25 -10.55 -5.58
C ALA A 163 -3.06 -9.39 -5.02
N PHE A 164 -4.15 -9.72 -4.35
CA PHE A 164 -4.97 -8.76 -3.63
C PHE A 164 -5.45 -9.42 -2.34
N THR A 165 -4.94 -8.95 -1.20
CA THR A 165 -5.17 -9.54 0.11
C THR A 165 -5.83 -8.53 1.02
N ARG A 166 -6.99 -8.89 1.57
CA ARG A 166 -7.76 -8.03 2.47
C ARG A 166 -7.63 -8.53 3.90
N ALA A 167 -7.87 -7.65 4.88
CA ALA A 167 -7.83 -8.03 6.28
C ALA A 167 -8.75 -9.23 6.59
N LYS A 168 -9.94 -9.26 6.00
CA LYS A 168 -10.88 -10.38 6.16
C LYS A 168 -10.32 -11.72 5.67
N ASP A 169 -9.48 -11.70 4.64
CA ASP A 169 -8.86 -12.91 4.10
C ASP A 169 -7.85 -13.50 5.08
N LEU A 170 -7.39 -12.69 6.03
CA LEU A 170 -6.44 -13.07 7.08
C LEU A 170 -7.14 -13.36 8.41
N GLY A 171 -8.47 -13.30 8.46
CA GLY A 171 -9.24 -13.50 9.69
C GLY A 171 -9.15 -12.34 10.67
N ALA A 172 -8.79 -11.13 10.20
CA ALA A 172 -8.54 -9.96 11.05
C ALA A 172 -9.40 -8.77 10.64
N GLU A 173 -10.66 -9.00 10.51
CA GLU A 173 -11.63 -7.98 10.13
C GLU A 173 -12.12 -7.13 11.30
#